data_c61df3ff5b2367bb29e1ffaa4d028446
#
_entry.id   c61df3ff5b2367bb29e1ffaa4d028446
#
_cell.length_a   1.000
_cell.length_b   1.000
_cell.length_c   1.000
_cell.angle_alpha   90.00
_cell.angle_beta   90.00
_cell.angle_gamma   90.00
#
_symmetry.space_group_name_H-M   'P 1'
#
loop_
_entity.id
_entity.type
_entity.pdbx_description
1 polymer ?
#
loop_
_entity_poly.entity_id
_entity_poly.type
_entity_poly.pdbx_seq_one_letter_code
_entity_poly.pdbx_strand_id
1 'polypeptide(L)'
;GSVLAGPKPLIEDARRWRKVLGGGMRQAGVIAAAGLHALQHHLADLEQDHRHAEQLAECLADNFGDSAVRYATNMVHLNLPSDTYAALAEHLSEVGIRVGRPRWVLHRDVAHEDMDLMCRAIQGFSTD
;
A
#
# COMPACT_ATOMS: atom_id res chain seq x y z
N GLY A 1 1.92 -8.74 -10.54
CA GLY A 1 1.46 -10.15 -10.59
C GLY A 1 1.18 -10.69 -9.20
N SER A 2 0.64 -11.90 -9.14
CA SER A 2 0.36 -12.58 -7.87
C SER A 2 0.91 -14.00 -7.91
N VAL A 3 1.37 -14.47 -6.75
CA VAL A 3 1.86 -15.84 -6.56
C VAL A 3 0.98 -16.53 -5.53
N LEU A 4 0.46 -17.70 -5.88
CA LEU A 4 -0.27 -18.55 -4.96
C LEU A 4 0.67 -19.64 -4.43
N ALA A 5 0.76 -19.75 -3.11
CA ALA A 5 1.51 -20.80 -2.42
C ALA A 5 0.57 -21.60 -1.51
N GLY A 6 0.84 -22.90 -1.37
CA GLY A 6 0.02 -23.76 -0.52
C GLY A 6 0.34 -25.25 -0.68
N PRO A 7 -0.42 -26.13 -0.03
CA PRO A 7 -0.26 -27.57 -0.17
C PRO A 7 -0.39 -28.02 -1.63
N LYS A 8 0.33 -29.10 -1.99
CA LYS A 8 0.34 -29.62 -3.37
C LYS A 8 -1.05 -29.83 -4.00
N PRO A 9 -2.05 -30.43 -3.31
CA PRO A 9 -3.37 -30.59 -3.89
C PRO A 9 -4.04 -29.26 -4.25
N LEU A 10 -3.92 -28.23 -3.39
CA LEU A 10 -4.45 -26.90 -3.65
C LEU A 10 -3.82 -26.28 -4.91
N ILE A 11 -2.50 -26.42 -5.07
CA ILE A 11 -1.79 -25.86 -6.22
C ILE A 11 -2.16 -26.59 -7.51
N GLU A 12 -2.37 -27.92 -7.46
CA GLU A 12 -2.83 -28.72 -8.61
C GLU A 12 -4.23 -28.25 -9.07
N ASP A 13 -5.17 -28.10 -8.15
CA ASP A 13 -6.50 -27.56 -8.43
C ASP A 13 -6.45 -26.12 -8.95
N ALA A 14 -5.66 -25.27 -8.35
CA ALA A 14 -5.49 -23.89 -8.77
C ALA A 14 -4.95 -23.78 -10.21
N ARG A 15 -4.02 -24.66 -10.60
CA ARG A 15 -3.51 -24.74 -11.99
C ARG A 15 -4.60 -25.08 -12.99
N ARG A 16 -5.51 -26.00 -12.63
CA ARG A 16 -6.67 -26.38 -13.43
C ARG A 16 -7.62 -25.20 -13.56
N TRP A 17 -7.99 -24.58 -12.45
CA TRP A 17 -8.89 -23.43 -12.44
C TRP A 17 -8.32 -22.23 -13.20
N ARG A 18 -7.05 -21.97 -13.10
CA ARG A 18 -6.37 -20.94 -13.90
C ARG A 18 -6.62 -21.14 -15.40
N LYS A 19 -6.55 -22.38 -15.88
CA LYS A 19 -6.85 -22.72 -17.29
C LYS A 19 -8.32 -22.51 -17.63
N VAL A 20 -9.23 -22.97 -16.78
CA VAL A 20 -10.69 -22.86 -16.97
C VAL A 20 -11.11 -21.39 -17.05
N LEU A 21 -10.52 -20.53 -16.22
CA LEU A 21 -10.81 -19.10 -16.16
C LEU A 21 -10.05 -18.27 -17.22
N GLY A 22 -9.36 -18.90 -18.17
CA GLY A 22 -8.67 -18.22 -19.25
C GLY A 22 -7.26 -17.70 -18.90
N GLY A 23 -6.74 -17.96 -17.71
CA GLY A 23 -5.43 -17.51 -17.24
C GLY A 23 -4.24 -18.39 -17.68
N GLY A 24 -4.41 -19.24 -18.68
CA GLY A 24 -3.37 -20.14 -19.20
C GLY A 24 -2.40 -19.45 -20.14
N MET A 25 -1.37 -18.83 -19.61
CA MET A 25 -0.31 -18.20 -20.40
C MET A 25 0.76 -19.22 -20.80
N ARG A 26 1.10 -19.31 -22.11
CA ARG A 26 2.12 -20.27 -22.60
C ARG A 26 3.54 -19.87 -22.16
N GLN A 27 3.90 -18.59 -22.30
CA GLN A 27 5.22 -18.06 -21.98
C GLN A 27 5.20 -17.37 -20.60
N ALA A 28 4.75 -18.07 -19.57
CA ALA A 28 4.68 -17.56 -18.19
C ALA A 28 6.05 -17.26 -17.57
N GLY A 29 7.15 -17.67 -18.21
CA GLY A 29 8.52 -17.44 -17.73
C GLY A 29 8.85 -15.96 -17.52
N VAL A 30 8.31 -15.05 -18.34
CA VAL A 30 8.50 -13.60 -18.18
C VAL A 30 7.93 -13.11 -16.84
N ILE A 31 6.71 -13.53 -16.50
CA ILE A 31 6.07 -13.18 -15.23
C ILE A 31 6.77 -13.88 -14.06
N ALA A 32 7.17 -15.15 -14.25
CA ALA A 32 7.88 -15.92 -13.24
C ALA A 32 9.26 -15.31 -12.94
N ALA A 33 9.98 -14.83 -13.95
CA ALA A 33 11.27 -14.15 -13.77
C ALA A 33 11.12 -12.87 -12.93
N ALA A 34 10.09 -12.05 -13.18
CA ALA A 34 9.79 -10.89 -12.36
C ALA A 34 9.47 -11.26 -10.90
N GLY A 35 8.71 -12.35 -10.69
CA GLY A 35 8.42 -12.87 -9.35
C GLY A 35 9.68 -13.38 -8.63
N LEU A 36 10.55 -14.12 -9.32
CA LEU A 36 11.83 -14.56 -8.76
C LEU A 36 12.75 -13.39 -8.40
N HIS A 37 12.83 -12.39 -9.28
CA HIS A 37 13.60 -11.17 -9.01
C HIS A 37 13.11 -10.46 -7.75
N ALA A 38 11.79 -10.29 -7.61
CA ALA A 38 11.20 -9.68 -6.43
C ALA A 38 11.51 -10.47 -5.14
N LEU A 39 11.39 -11.78 -5.17
CA LEU A 39 11.73 -12.65 -4.04
C LEU A 39 13.21 -12.61 -3.65
N GLN A 40 14.10 -12.44 -4.62
CA GLN A 40 15.54 -12.42 -4.38
C GLN A 40 16.07 -11.05 -3.94
N HIS A 41 15.41 -9.96 -4.34
CA HIS A 41 15.98 -8.61 -4.22
C HIS A 41 15.11 -7.62 -3.46
N HIS A 42 13.78 -7.88 -3.27
CA HIS A 42 12.86 -6.90 -2.73
C HIS A 42 12.22 -7.28 -1.39
N LEU A 43 12.54 -8.46 -0.83
CA LEU A 43 11.97 -8.86 0.46
C LEU A 43 12.42 -7.98 1.61
N ALA A 44 13.67 -7.51 1.56
CA ALA A 44 14.20 -6.61 2.58
C ALA A 44 13.52 -5.23 2.58
N ASP A 45 13.03 -4.79 1.42
CA ASP A 45 12.36 -3.50 1.27
C ASP A 45 11.01 -3.46 2.01
N LEU A 46 10.36 -4.63 2.20
CA LEU A 46 9.07 -4.73 2.90
C LEU A 46 9.13 -4.22 4.35
N GLU A 47 10.26 -4.38 5.01
CA GLU A 47 10.44 -3.86 6.38
C GLU A 47 10.40 -2.33 6.40
N GLN A 48 10.94 -1.69 5.38
CA GLN A 48 10.89 -0.23 5.24
C GLN A 48 9.46 0.24 4.91
N ASP A 49 8.76 -0.48 4.03
CA ASP A 49 7.36 -0.17 3.71
C ASP A 49 6.47 -0.24 4.96
N HIS A 50 6.71 -1.23 5.85
CA HIS A 50 5.99 -1.36 7.12
C HIS A 50 6.30 -0.21 8.08
N ARG A 51 7.58 0.20 8.20
CA ARG A 51 7.97 1.36 9.02
C ARG A 51 7.35 2.65 8.50
N HIS A 52 7.32 2.86 7.19
CA HIS A 52 6.66 4.01 6.59
C HIS A 52 5.15 4.02 6.88
N ALA A 53 4.49 2.85 6.83
CA ALA A 53 3.06 2.76 7.15
C ALA A 53 2.79 3.06 8.63
N GLU A 54 3.63 2.60 9.54
CA GLU A 54 3.56 2.92 10.97
C GLU A 54 3.75 4.42 11.22
N GLN A 55 4.82 5.01 10.70
CA GLN A 55 5.09 6.45 10.80
C GLN A 55 3.92 7.29 10.26
N LEU A 56 3.37 6.92 9.10
CA LEU A 56 2.23 7.62 8.53
C LEU A 56 0.98 7.49 9.40
N ALA A 57 0.75 6.31 9.96
CA ALA A 57 -0.38 6.08 10.86
C ALA A 57 -0.27 6.91 12.14
N GLU A 58 0.92 7.04 12.71
CA GLU A 58 1.19 7.91 13.86
C GLU A 58 0.92 9.38 13.53
N CYS A 59 1.48 9.91 12.43
CA CYS A 59 1.24 11.28 11.98
C CYS A 59 -0.25 11.59 11.78
N LEU A 60 -1.01 10.63 11.25
CA LEU A 60 -2.46 10.77 11.04
C LEU A 60 -3.23 10.67 12.36
N ALA A 61 -2.82 9.77 13.27
CA ALA A 61 -3.45 9.61 14.56
C ALA A 61 -3.24 10.83 15.46
N ASP A 62 -2.08 11.46 15.42
CA ASP A 62 -1.80 12.71 16.12
C ASP A 62 -2.74 13.84 15.69
N ASN A 63 -3.17 13.85 14.43
CA ASN A 63 -4.03 14.90 13.88
C ASN A 63 -5.54 14.56 13.99
N PHE A 64 -5.93 13.30 13.78
CA PHE A 64 -7.33 12.88 13.69
C PHE A 64 -7.79 11.96 14.83
N GLY A 65 -6.87 11.51 15.68
CA GLY A 65 -7.11 10.55 16.77
C GLY A 65 -6.98 9.08 16.32
N ASP A 66 -6.62 8.21 17.26
CA ASP A 66 -6.36 6.78 17.02
C ASP A 66 -7.54 6.04 16.38
N SER A 67 -8.77 6.42 16.71
CA SER A 67 -9.97 5.77 16.18
C SER A 67 -10.20 6.02 14.68
N ALA A 68 -9.59 7.06 14.14
CA ALA A 68 -9.68 7.44 12.73
C ALA A 68 -8.68 6.69 11.84
N VAL A 69 -7.69 6.01 12.42
CA VAL A 69 -6.59 5.42 11.67
C VAL A 69 -6.43 3.94 12.00
N ARG A 70 -6.25 3.14 10.98
CA ARG A 70 -5.87 1.73 11.12
C ARG A 70 -4.77 1.41 10.14
N TYR A 71 -3.74 0.70 10.56
CA TYR A 71 -2.72 0.23 9.63
C TYR A 71 -2.43 -1.26 9.83
N ALA A 72 -1.99 -1.89 8.78
CA ALA A 72 -1.51 -3.26 8.78
C ALA A 72 -0.55 -3.46 7.61
N THR A 73 0.60 -4.07 7.87
CA THR A 73 1.66 -4.22 6.88
C THR A 73 2.07 -2.87 6.28
N ASN A 74 1.93 -2.70 4.99
CA ASN A 74 2.25 -1.47 4.26
C ASN A 74 1.00 -0.65 3.88
N MET A 75 -0.12 -0.85 4.56
CA MET A 75 -1.39 -0.17 4.25
C MET A 75 -1.90 0.62 5.44
N VAL A 76 -2.31 1.85 5.16
CA VAL A 76 -2.97 2.75 6.12
C VAL A 76 -4.39 3.03 5.64
N HIS A 77 -5.36 2.87 6.52
CA HIS A 77 -6.77 3.13 6.27
C HIS A 77 -7.23 4.28 7.16
N LEU A 78 -7.92 5.24 6.54
CA LEU A 78 -8.52 6.36 7.24
C LEU A 78 -10.04 6.18 7.29
N ASN A 79 -10.58 6.42 8.46
CA ASN A 79 -12.02 6.45 8.72
C ASN A 79 -12.41 7.88 9.11
N LEU A 80 -12.43 8.77 8.12
CA LEU A 80 -12.81 10.18 8.28
C LEU A 80 -14.15 10.45 7.59
N PRO A 81 -14.91 11.48 8.04
CA PRO A 81 -16.02 12.01 7.26
C PRO A 81 -15.59 12.39 5.85
N SER A 82 -16.49 12.21 4.88
CA SER A 82 -16.16 12.42 3.46
C SER A 82 -15.64 13.84 3.18
N ASP A 83 -16.22 14.83 3.84
CA ASP A 83 -15.86 16.24 3.66
C ASP A 83 -14.47 16.54 4.25
N THR A 84 -14.18 15.99 5.43
CA THR A 84 -12.85 16.09 6.07
C THR A 84 -11.79 15.41 5.21
N TYR A 85 -12.09 14.22 4.65
CA TYR A 85 -11.14 13.53 3.76
C TYR A 85 -10.91 14.31 2.47
N ALA A 86 -11.95 14.89 1.89
CA ALA A 86 -11.83 15.72 0.68
C ALA A 86 -10.96 16.95 0.92
N ALA A 87 -11.17 17.66 2.03
CA ALA A 87 -10.36 18.80 2.43
C ALA A 87 -8.89 18.43 2.68
N LEU A 88 -8.64 17.29 3.34
CA LEU A 88 -7.28 16.75 3.51
C LEU A 88 -6.62 16.44 2.16
N ALA A 89 -7.34 15.81 1.25
CA ALA A 89 -6.81 15.47 -0.07
C ALA A 89 -6.48 16.73 -0.90
N GLU A 90 -7.29 17.77 -0.80
CA GLU A 90 -7.03 19.07 -1.43
C GLU A 90 -5.79 19.73 -0.84
N HIS A 91 -5.71 19.84 0.48
CA HIS A 91 -4.55 20.38 1.19
C HIS A 91 -3.23 19.66 0.81
N LEU A 92 -3.24 18.33 0.77
CA LEU A 92 -2.07 17.54 0.35
C LEU A 92 -1.71 17.81 -1.12
N SER A 93 -2.70 18.02 -1.98
CA SER A 93 -2.49 18.33 -3.39
C SER A 93 -1.76 19.67 -3.60
N GLU A 94 -1.96 20.66 -2.74
CA GLU A 94 -1.27 21.95 -2.79
C GLU A 94 0.25 21.82 -2.62
N VAL A 95 0.71 20.81 -1.89
CA VAL A 95 2.13 20.50 -1.71
C VAL A 95 2.62 19.39 -2.65
N GLY A 96 1.82 19.05 -3.67
CA GLY A 96 2.20 18.07 -4.70
C GLY A 96 1.93 16.62 -4.34
N ILE A 97 1.27 16.33 -3.22
CA ILE A 97 0.94 14.97 -2.78
C ILE A 97 -0.48 14.63 -3.26
N ARG A 98 -0.59 13.62 -4.11
CA ARG A 98 -1.88 13.15 -4.62
C ARG A 98 -2.30 11.86 -3.93
N VAL A 99 -3.42 11.90 -3.23
CA VAL A 99 -4.05 10.74 -2.58
C VAL A 99 -5.36 10.38 -3.26
N GLY A 100 -5.66 9.09 -3.31
CA GLY A 100 -6.89 8.58 -3.93
C GLY A 100 -7.98 8.31 -2.90
N ARG A 101 -8.36 7.04 -2.75
CA ARG A 101 -9.33 6.60 -1.71
C ARG A 101 -8.68 6.63 -0.33
N PRO A 102 -9.47 6.62 0.77
CA PRO A 102 -8.95 6.61 2.15
C PRO A 102 -8.31 5.27 2.55
N ARG A 103 -7.54 4.71 1.64
CA ARG A 103 -6.66 3.55 1.79
C ARG A 103 -5.36 3.85 1.05
N TRP A 104 -4.31 4.12 1.78
CA TRP A 104 -3.01 4.46 1.25
C TRP A 104 -2.08 3.25 1.37
N VAL A 105 -1.27 3.03 0.36
CA VAL A 105 -0.38 1.87 0.27
C VAL A 105 1.04 2.38 0.10
N LEU A 106 1.90 2.05 1.05
CA LEU A 106 3.31 2.39 1.01
C LEU A 106 4.06 1.30 0.23
N HIS A 107 5.02 1.69 -0.55
CA HIS A 107 5.81 0.78 -1.36
C HIS A 107 7.20 1.39 -1.60
N ARG A 108 8.14 0.57 -2.06
CA ARG A 108 9.56 0.88 -2.22
C ARG A 108 9.89 2.17 -3.00
N ASP A 109 8.96 2.70 -3.80
CA ASP A 109 9.18 3.96 -4.53
C ASP A 109 8.78 5.19 -3.70
N VAL A 110 8.35 5.01 -2.44
CA VAL A 110 8.13 6.08 -1.46
C VAL A 110 9.40 6.22 -0.64
N ALA A 111 10.11 7.31 -0.85
CA ALA A 111 11.36 7.60 -0.14
C ALA A 111 11.10 8.12 1.28
N HIS A 112 12.14 8.15 2.10
CA HIS A 112 12.03 8.69 3.47
C HIS A 112 11.68 10.18 3.46
N GLU A 113 12.25 10.93 2.52
CA GLU A 113 11.98 12.36 2.32
C GLU A 113 10.52 12.63 1.95
N ASP A 114 9.88 11.72 1.20
CA ASP A 114 8.46 11.80 0.87
C ASP A 114 7.60 11.62 2.11
N MET A 115 7.99 10.72 3.03
CA MET A 115 7.32 10.51 4.29
C MET A 115 7.41 11.74 5.19
N ASP A 116 8.58 12.37 5.28
CA ASP A 116 8.77 13.60 6.02
C ASP A 116 7.93 14.75 5.47
N LEU A 117 7.83 14.85 4.15
CA LEU A 117 6.95 15.83 3.50
C LEU A 117 5.48 15.55 3.82
N MET A 118 5.06 14.29 3.71
CA MET A 118 3.69 13.86 4.00
C MET A 118 3.30 14.16 5.45
N CYS A 119 4.14 13.80 6.42
CA CYS A 119 3.87 14.04 7.84
C CYS A 119 3.78 15.53 8.16
N ARG A 120 4.69 16.36 7.63
CA ARG A 120 4.61 17.82 7.79
C ARG A 120 3.33 18.40 7.20
N ALA A 121 2.92 17.93 6.03
CA ALA A 121 1.70 18.41 5.39
C ALA A 121 0.45 18.02 6.21
N ILE A 122 0.40 16.79 6.74
CA ILE A 122 -0.68 16.33 7.62
C ILE A 122 -0.74 17.16 8.89
N GLN A 123 0.40 17.43 9.54
CA GLN A 123 0.47 18.26 10.75
C GLN A 123 0.04 19.71 10.51
N GLY A 124 0.24 20.23 9.31
CA GLY A 124 -0.23 21.56 8.90
C GLY A 124 -1.71 21.65 8.56
N PHE A 125 -2.40 20.51 8.48
CA PHE A 125 -3.83 20.48 8.19
C PHE A 125 -4.64 20.73 9.46
N SER A 126 -5.55 21.71 9.42
CA SER A 126 -6.57 21.92 10.45
C SER A 126 -7.96 21.95 9.81
N THR A 127 -8.89 21.29 10.45
CA THR A 127 -10.33 21.46 10.17
C THR A 127 -10.81 22.66 10.96
N ASP A 128 -10.89 23.82 10.32
CA ASP A 128 -11.63 24.96 10.90
C ASP A 128 -13.13 24.67 10.96
#